data_fc9d3293d22b5c357e225962b497a9fe
#
_entry.id   fc9d3293d22b5c357e225962b497a9fe
#
_cell.length_a   1.000
_cell.length_b   1.000
_cell.length_c   1.000
_cell.angle_alpha   90.00
_cell.angle_beta   90.00
_cell.angle_gamma   90.00
#
_symmetry.space_group_name_H-M   'P 1'
#
loop_
_entity.id
_entity.type
_entity.pdbx_description
1 polymer ?
#
loop_
_entity_poly.entity_id
_entity_poly.type
_entity_poly.pdbx_seq_one_letter_code
_entity_poly.pdbx_strand_id
1 'polypeptide(L)'
;MKKIVLITLTVLFSIKLFAFDFSIKPLVAYEFATEKLFNEAGGFSVGLGVDISPVTIRQRDKLFITGQFTSINFPTKAFGVQSLIDGDLGIGYSFRIADRFGITPELYAGLWNYLGSDSLGVSSVSGISFGGKIYADYYMSPSLTLSLFGGYKSFYTKPTPFINDVQIGLGLKYSLTRGLFSNNYIQIEDSLVNPLFPVFYAHYTDEPFGEIIFINNEDNDITDVTVSVLVEAYMANPYTVATIPVVGRGEEFDVEIFAFLNENILGLLQPKAANFDVTVEYNSLGKRQSVTHTLPITILSRNSMTWEDDRRAAAFVSGKDASAQRFARRVKAVVKNELKSNVPVNVQYAAAMFGALKAFGINYVVDPSSAFTDNVGTAAVDFLQFPYQTLTYHGGDCDDLTILNCSLLEAIGIETAFITVPGHIFMAFDSGLSLEEGRKKLDKGYYIEAYGKIWCPIEITLSQDTFGLAWTYGAREWKKAGEDAQLIPLSEAWSKYLPISVPGSDTSIDVPSNEEIIKYFKEAKYY
;
A
#
# COMPACT_ATOMS: atom_id res chain seq x y z
N MET A 1 28.94 -41.55 0.64
CA MET A 1 29.53 -40.45 -0.13
C MET A 1 28.51 -39.65 -0.97
N LYS A 2 27.58 -40.27 -1.75
CA LYS A 2 26.60 -39.52 -2.56
C LYS A 2 25.61 -38.64 -1.75
N LYS A 3 25.19 -39.02 -0.53
CA LYS A 3 24.28 -38.24 0.32
C LYS A 3 24.96 -37.03 0.98
N ILE A 4 26.27 -37.10 1.27
CA ILE A 4 27.02 -35.97 1.85
C ILE A 4 27.25 -34.88 0.78
N VAL A 5 27.54 -35.29 -0.46
CA VAL A 5 27.72 -34.37 -1.59
C VAL A 5 26.41 -33.65 -1.92
N LEU A 6 25.25 -34.32 -1.81
CA LEU A 6 23.94 -33.71 -2.09
C LEU A 6 23.56 -32.71 -0.99
N ILE A 7 23.83 -32.98 0.28
CA ILE A 7 23.56 -32.05 1.39
C ILE A 7 24.48 -30.82 1.29
N THR A 8 25.77 -31.04 0.92
CA THR A 8 26.71 -29.91 0.74
C THR A 8 26.32 -29.05 -0.47
N LEU A 9 25.81 -29.64 -1.56
CA LEU A 9 25.27 -28.88 -2.70
C LEU A 9 23.97 -28.14 -2.35
N THR A 10 23.08 -28.73 -1.55
CA THR A 10 21.80 -28.09 -1.16
C THR A 10 22.04 -26.93 -0.19
N VAL A 11 23.02 -27.04 0.71
CA VAL A 11 23.44 -25.94 1.59
C VAL A 11 24.13 -24.81 0.80
N LEU A 12 24.87 -25.13 -0.27
CA LEU A 12 25.49 -24.16 -1.15
C LEU A 12 24.48 -23.47 -2.10
N PHE A 13 23.35 -24.10 -2.43
CA PHE A 13 22.29 -23.49 -3.27
C PHE A 13 21.24 -22.70 -2.48
N SER A 14 21.21 -22.82 -1.16
CA SER A 14 20.39 -21.95 -0.30
C SER A 14 21.11 -20.67 0.15
N ILE A 15 22.34 -20.43 -0.30
CA ILE A 15 23.00 -19.14 -0.21
C ILE A 15 22.32 -18.25 -1.27
N LYS A 16 21.34 -17.45 -0.86
CA LYS A 16 20.85 -16.32 -1.68
C LYS A 16 22.11 -15.58 -2.16
N LEU A 17 22.29 -15.43 -3.46
CA LEU A 17 23.31 -14.57 -4.06
C LEU A 17 22.98 -13.12 -3.67
N PHE A 18 23.30 -12.74 -2.45
CA PHE A 18 23.27 -11.35 -2.02
C PHE A 18 24.40 -10.61 -2.74
N ALA A 19 24.09 -9.42 -3.21
CA ALA A 19 25.03 -8.53 -3.85
C ALA A 19 26.30 -8.41 -3.01
N PHE A 20 27.47 -8.60 -3.64
CA PHE A 20 28.77 -8.40 -3.03
C PHE A 20 28.84 -7.01 -2.38
N ASP A 21 29.18 -6.97 -1.08
CA ASP A 21 29.50 -5.68 -0.44
C ASP A 21 30.96 -5.34 -0.80
N PHE A 22 31.11 -4.20 -1.47
CA PHE A 22 32.41 -3.73 -1.95
C PHE A 22 32.78 -2.45 -1.19
N SER A 23 33.96 -2.46 -0.55
CA SER A 23 34.41 -1.34 0.28
C SER A 23 35.84 -0.92 -0.04
N ILE A 24 36.12 0.36 0.10
CA ILE A 24 37.47 0.96 0.03
C ILE A 24 37.90 1.34 1.43
N LYS A 25 39.16 1.04 1.78
CA LYS A 25 39.72 1.20 3.13
C LYS A 25 41.08 1.90 3.11
N PRO A 26 41.16 3.25 3.06
CA PRO A 26 42.40 3.96 3.37
C PRO A 26 42.81 3.74 4.82
N LEU A 27 44.10 3.56 5.04
CA LEU A 27 44.72 3.26 6.32
C LEU A 27 45.96 4.12 6.56
N VAL A 28 46.19 4.50 7.81
CA VAL A 28 47.42 5.11 8.28
C VAL A 28 47.84 4.45 9.58
N ALA A 29 49.13 4.15 9.73
CA ALA A 29 49.62 3.55 10.95
C ALA A 29 50.99 4.08 11.38
N TYR A 30 51.26 3.91 12.64
CA TYR A 30 52.60 3.98 13.21
C TYR A 30 53.17 2.58 13.37
N GLU A 31 54.43 2.38 12.95
CA GLU A 31 55.09 1.11 12.83
C GLU A 31 56.24 1.01 13.84
N PHE A 32 56.34 -0.15 14.53
CA PHE A 32 57.35 -0.46 15.52
C PHE A 32 58.12 -1.67 15.05
N ALA A 33 59.20 -1.45 14.30
CA ALA A 33 60.07 -2.53 13.89
C ALA A 33 60.87 -3.11 15.05
N THR A 34 61.07 -4.42 15.09
CA THR A 34 61.86 -5.07 16.14
C THR A 34 63.36 -4.94 15.91
N GLU A 35 63.81 -4.71 14.69
CA GLU A 35 65.18 -4.55 14.30
C GLU A 35 65.71 -3.14 14.64
N LYS A 36 66.84 -3.05 15.31
CA LYS A 36 67.41 -1.81 15.83
C LYS A 36 67.59 -0.73 14.73
N LEU A 37 67.92 -1.14 13.51
CA LEU A 37 68.12 -0.21 12.39
C LEU A 37 66.84 0.58 12.05
N PHE A 38 65.70 -0.07 12.13
CA PHE A 38 64.39 0.52 11.74
C PHE A 38 63.62 1.07 12.94
N ASN A 39 64.07 0.82 14.18
CA ASN A 39 63.38 1.21 15.41
C ASN A 39 63.95 2.47 16.09
N GLU A 40 64.85 3.23 15.43
CA GLU A 40 65.45 4.44 16.05
C GLU A 40 64.41 5.55 16.31
N ALA A 41 63.38 5.68 15.47
CA ALA A 41 62.37 6.72 15.61
C ALA A 41 60.93 6.18 15.31
N GLY A 42 60.80 4.86 15.15
CA GLY A 42 59.58 4.23 14.62
C GLY A 42 59.36 4.57 13.15
N GLY A 43 58.36 3.99 12.56
CA GLY A 43 57.97 4.17 11.16
C GLY A 43 56.55 4.70 11.05
N PHE A 44 56.15 5.05 9.83
CA PHE A 44 54.76 5.33 9.51
C PHE A 44 54.41 4.64 8.19
N SER A 45 53.14 4.25 8.10
CA SER A 45 52.62 3.66 6.87
C SER A 45 51.35 4.33 6.40
N VAL A 46 51.16 4.27 5.09
CA VAL A 46 49.92 4.66 4.40
C VAL A 46 49.53 3.52 3.49
N GLY A 47 48.29 3.08 3.59
CA GLY A 47 47.76 1.97 2.81
C GLY A 47 46.38 2.24 2.23
N LEU A 48 46.08 1.50 1.17
CA LEU A 48 44.75 1.47 0.57
C LEU A 48 44.33 0.00 0.46
N GLY A 49 43.25 -0.34 1.14
CA GLY A 49 42.63 -1.66 1.08
C GLY A 49 41.33 -1.66 0.29
N VAL A 50 40.97 -2.82 -0.21
CA VAL A 50 39.70 -3.12 -0.83
C VAL A 50 39.17 -4.40 -0.20
N ASP A 51 37.96 -4.34 0.36
CA ASP A 51 37.29 -5.49 0.92
C ASP A 51 36.12 -5.91 0.03
N ILE A 52 36.00 -7.21 -0.24
CA ILE A 52 34.89 -7.82 -0.97
C ILE A 52 34.23 -8.86 -0.04
N SER A 53 32.97 -8.62 0.32
CA SER A 53 32.20 -9.51 1.18
C SER A 53 31.19 -10.30 0.34
N PRO A 54 31.46 -11.58 0.03
CA PRO A 54 30.54 -12.39 -0.77
C PRO A 54 29.37 -12.95 0.04
N VAL A 55 29.48 -12.97 1.38
CA VAL A 55 28.52 -13.63 2.27
C VAL A 55 28.36 -12.84 3.56
N THR A 56 27.11 -12.58 3.93
CA THR A 56 26.72 -12.12 5.26
C THR A 56 26.33 -13.34 6.09
N ILE A 57 27.00 -13.57 7.22
CA ILE A 57 26.74 -14.66 8.15
C ILE A 57 26.00 -14.06 9.36
N ARG A 58 24.91 -14.71 9.81
CA ARG A 58 24.12 -14.25 10.96
C ARG A 58 23.63 -12.79 10.86
N GLN A 59 23.10 -12.38 9.70
CA GLN A 59 22.51 -11.05 9.47
C GLN A 59 23.42 -9.83 9.74
N ARG A 60 24.40 -9.91 10.64
CA ARG A 60 25.32 -8.83 11.06
C ARG A 60 26.76 -9.06 10.67
N ASP A 61 27.19 -10.31 10.75
CA ASP A 61 28.59 -10.66 10.62
C ASP A 61 28.96 -10.87 9.16
N LYS A 62 30.11 -10.37 8.75
CA LYS A 62 30.55 -10.46 7.36
C LYS A 62 31.90 -11.17 7.26
N LEU A 63 31.94 -12.21 6.43
CA LEU A 63 33.19 -12.76 5.93
C LEU A 63 33.61 -11.97 4.69
N PHE A 64 34.86 -11.53 4.62
CA PHE A 64 35.36 -10.79 3.48
C PHE A 64 36.75 -11.22 3.06
N ILE A 65 37.05 -10.99 1.79
CA ILE A 65 38.41 -11.08 1.22
C ILE A 65 38.90 -9.64 1.13
N THR A 66 40.13 -9.39 1.54
CA THR A 66 40.79 -8.10 1.50
C THR A 66 42.01 -8.14 0.58
N GLY A 67 42.16 -7.08 -0.23
CA GLY A 67 43.39 -6.80 -0.92
C GLY A 67 43.91 -5.45 -0.42
N GLN A 68 45.18 -5.38 -0.02
CA GLN A 68 45.77 -4.15 0.52
C GLN A 68 47.11 -3.84 -0.10
N PHE A 69 47.35 -2.58 -0.40
CA PHE A 69 48.66 -2.06 -0.78
C PHE A 69 49.11 -1.03 0.26
N THR A 70 50.36 -1.18 0.76
CA THR A 70 50.92 -0.35 1.84
C THR A 70 52.31 0.12 1.52
N SER A 71 52.57 1.41 1.75
CA SER A 71 53.93 1.99 1.78
C SER A 71 54.32 2.24 3.22
N ILE A 72 55.41 1.60 3.65
CA ILE A 72 55.93 1.69 5.02
C ILE A 72 57.25 2.43 4.97
N ASN A 73 57.44 3.44 5.83
CA ASN A 73 58.58 4.33 5.85
C ASN A 73 59.19 4.41 7.25
N PHE A 74 60.42 4.08 7.37
CA PHE A 74 61.21 4.14 8.62
C PHE A 74 62.27 5.24 8.52
N PRO A 75 62.12 6.37 9.21
CA PRO A 75 63.19 7.39 9.33
C PRO A 75 64.32 6.85 10.15
N THR A 76 65.56 6.85 9.61
CA THR A 76 66.78 6.44 10.33
C THR A 76 67.77 7.63 10.36
N LYS A 77 68.52 7.76 11.46
CA LYS A 77 69.50 8.85 11.62
C LYS A 77 70.69 8.70 10.70
N ALA A 78 71.09 7.46 10.45
CA ALA A 78 72.32 7.19 9.69
C ALA A 78 72.09 7.15 8.16
N PHE A 79 70.87 6.72 7.73
CA PHE A 79 70.63 6.35 6.32
C PHE A 79 69.41 7.03 5.70
N GLY A 80 68.83 8.02 6.39
CA GLY A 80 67.62 8.69 5.89
C GLY A 80 66.34 7.80 6.00
N VAL A 81 65.35 8.08 5.17
CA VAL A 81 64.10 7.30 5.14
C VAL A 81 64.26 5.99 4.41
N GLN A 82 63.97 4.91 5.06
CA GLN A 82 63.98 3.55 4.47
C GLN A 82 62.55 3.13 4.16
N SER A 83 62.28 2.80 2.90
CA SER A 83 60.92 2.55 2.43
C SER A 83 60.71 1.11 1.96
N LEU A 84 59.56 0.54 2.39
CA LEU A 84 59.08 -0.74 1.89
C LEU A 84 57.72 -0.53 1.21
N ILE A 85 57.49 -1.28 0.17
CA ILE A 85 56.20 -1.43 -0.47
C ILE A 85 55.71 -2.84 -0.28
N ASP A 86 54.47 -3.01 0.05
CA ASP A 86 53.89 -4.29 0.39
C ASP A 86 52.48 -4.44 -0.19
N GLY A 87 52.20 -5.58 -0.79
CA GLY A 87 50.89 -5.92 -1.35
C GLY A 87 50.39 -7.24 -0.76
N ASP A 88 49.28 -7.17 -0.04
CA ASP A 88 48.69 -8.26 0.72
C ASP A 88 47.35 -8.73 0.13
N LEU A 89 47.11 -10.02 0.26
CA LEU A 89 45.79 -10.63 0.15
C LEU A 89 45.46 -11.33 1.47
N GLY A 90 44.20 -11.14 1.93
CA GLY A 90 43.79 -11.68 3.21
C GLY A 90 42.32 -12.02 3.28
N ILE A 91 41.97 -12.57 4.44
CA ILE A 91 40.59 -12.84 4.83
C ILE A 91 40.31 -12.19 6.18
N GLY A 92 39.14 -11.68 6.35
CA GLY A 92 38.71 -11.10 7.61
C GLY A 92 37.27 -11.49 7.93
N TYR A 93 36.95 -11.38 9.21
CA TYR A 93 35.61 -11.61 9.72
C TYR A 93 35.20 -10.46 10.62
N SER A 94 34.13 -9.76 10.25
CA SER A 94 33.61 -8.63 11.00
C SER A 94 32.51 -9.10 11.94
N PHE A 95 32.77 -9.03 13.25
CA PHE A 95 31.80 -9.28 14.32
C PHE A 95 31.14 -7.96 14.71
N ARG A 96 29.84 -7.83 14.48
CA ARG A 96 29.10 -6.66 14.94
C ARG A 96 28.54 -6.90 16.34
N ILE A 97 29.15 -6.28 17.36
CA ILE A 97 28.83 -6.49 18.79
C ILE A 97 27.60 -5.65 19.18
N ALA A 98 27.51 -4.44 18.65
CA ALA A 98 26.41 -3.51 18.86
C ALA A 98 26.14 -2.74 17.56
N ASP A 99 25.06 -1.96 17.50
CA ASP A 99 24.67 -1.21 16.29
C ASP A 99 25.77 -0.32 15.74
N ARG A 100 26.58 0.27 16.63
CA ARG A 100 27.67 1.16 16.25
C ARG A 100 29.07 0.59 16.47
N PHE A 101 29.21 -0.60 17.04
CA PHE A 101 30.52 -1.15 17.39
C PHE A 101 30.71 -2.57 16.86
N GLY A 102 31.92 -2.84 16.36
CA GLY A 102 32.35 -4.16 15.91
C GLY A 102 33.81 -4.44 16.22
N ILE A 103 34.20 -5.72 16.08
CA ILE A 103 35.58 -6.19 16.11
C ILE A 103 35.83 -7.00 14.86
N THR A 104 36.91 -6.69 14.14
CA THR A 104 37.24 -7.33 12.87
C THR A 104 38.66 -7.89 12.92
N PRO A 105 38.87 -9.17 13.21
CA PRO A 105 40.13 -9.85 12.95
C PRO A 105 40.36 -10.08 11.45
N GLU A 106 41.61 -9.88 11.03
CA GLU A 106 42.06 -10.02 9.64
C GLU A 106 43.41 -10.76 9.61
N LEU A 107 43.54 -11.76 8.75
CA LEU A 107 44.80 -12.47 8.46
C LEU A 107 45.15 -12.26 7.00
N TYR A 108 46.41 -12.00 6.72
CA TYR A 108 46.86 -11.71 5.38
C TYR A 108 48.28 -12.24 5.13
N ALA A 109 48.56 -12.46 3.84
CA ALA A 109 49.89 -12.81 3.32
C ALA A 109 50.13 -12.01 2.05
N GLY A 110 51.39 -11.67 1.79
CA GLY A 110 51.70 -10.81 0.67
C GLY A 110 53.12 -10.92 0.15
N LEU A 111 53.40 -9.99 -0.76
CA LEU A 111 54.72 -9.77 -1.35
C LEU A 111 55.15 -8.34 -1.01
N TRP A 112 56.41 -8.25 -0.55
CA TRP A 112 56.97 -6.98 -0.21
C TRP A 112 58.27 -6.70 -0.99
N ASN A 113 58.59 -5.41 -1.14
CA ASN A 113 59.83 -4.97 -1.74
C ASN A 113 60.39 -3.78 -0.93
N TYR A 114 61.68 -3.89 -0.56
CA TYR A 114 62.45 -2.80 -0.01
C TYR A 114 63.06 -2.01 -1.20
N LEU A 115 62.82 -0.70 -1.21
CA LEU A 115 63.18 0.15 -2.38
C LEU A 115 64.66 0.45 -2.51
N GLY A 116 65.49 -0.13 -1.64
CA GLY A 116 66.95 0.05 -1.70
C GLY A 116 67.42 1.43 -1.20
N SER A 117 68.65 1.50 -0.72
CA SER A 117 69.29 2.76 -0.36
C SER A 117 70.75 2.69 -0.81
N ASP A 118 71.14 3.60 -1.64
CA ASP A 118 72.53 3.74 -2.09
C ASP A 118 73.49 3.95 -0.92
N SER A 119 73.02 4.58 0.15
CA SER A 119 73.77 4.79 1.39
C SER A 119 74.06 3.51 2.20
N LEU A 120 73.26 2.45 2.02
CA LEU A 120 73.46 1.15 2.64
C LEU A 120 74.18 0.16 1.74
N GLY A 121 74.43 0.51 0.46
CA GLY A 121 75.00 -0.41 -0.54
C GLY A 121 74.12 -1.61 -0.83
N VAL A 122 72.85 -1.56 -0.49
CA VAL A 122 71.84 -2.62 -0.67
C VAL A 122 70.94 -2.31 -1.83
N SER A 123 71.03 -3.13 -2.87
CA SER A 123 70.05 -3.16 -3.94
C SER A 123 68.68 -3.60 -3.42
N SER A 124 67.58 -3.35 -4.15
CA SER A 124 66.25 -3.75 -3.76
C SER A 124 66.16 -5.21 -3.29
N VAL A 125 65.52 -5.42 -2.17
CA VAL A 125 65.29 -6.77 -1.59
C VAL A 125 63.80 -7.03 -1.57
N SER A 126 63.39 -8.19 -1.98
CA SER A 126 61.97 -8.61 -1.98
C SER A 126 61.78 -9.94 -1.29
N GLY A 127 60.56 -10.18 -0.83
CA GLY A 127 60.23 -11.41 -0.13
C GLY A 127 58.71 -11.57 0.07
N ILE A 128 58.37 -12.45 0.98
CA ILE A 128 57.00 -12.73 1.38
C ILE A 128 56.72 -12.12 2.75
N SER A 129 55.45 -11.72 2.96
CA SER A 129 54.99 -11.20 4.25
C SER A 129 53.81 -12.01 4.79
N PHE A 130 53.68 -12.07 6.12
CA PHE A 130 52.55 -12.66 6.81
C PHE A 130 52.19 -11.77 7.98
N GLY A 131 50.89 -11.60 8.23
CA GLY A 131 50.46 -10.77 9.33
C GLY A 131 49.01 -10.98 9.71
N GLY A 132 48.63 -10.28 10.78
CA GLY A 132 47.27 -10.19 11.22
C GLY A 132 46.98 -8.84 11.88
N LYS A 133 45.78 -8.40 11.76
CA LYS A 133 45.24 -7.15 12.35
C LYS A 133 43.97 -7.45 13.12
N ILE A 134 43.70 -6.67 14.14
CA ILE A 134 42.41 -6.59 14.81
C ILE A 134 41.96 -5.15 14.77
N TYR A 135 40.78 -4.91 14.19
CA TYR A 135 40.15 -3.60 14.13
C TYR A 135 39.08 -3.52 15.20
N ALA A 136 38.99 -2.36 15.85
CA ALA A 136 37.85 -1.90 16.63
C ALA A 136 37.09 -0.91 15.75
N ASP A 137 35.93 -1.32 15.29
CA ASP A 137 35.14 -0.60 14.29
C ASP A 137 34.06 0.25 14.95
N TYR A 138 33.93 1.51 14.51
CA TYR A 138 32.83 2.40 14.85
C TYR A 138 32.06 2.75 13.58
N TYR A 139 30.82 2.28 13.49
CA TYR A 139 29.93 2.52 12.36
C TYR A 139 29.29 3.91 12.47
N MET A 140 29.82 4.88 11.74
CA MET A 140 29.33 6.27 11.72
C MET A 140 28.01 6.39 10.96
N SER A 141 27.88 5.63 9.88
CA SER A 141 26.68 5.53 9.04
C SER A 141 26.63 4.15 8.38
N PRO A 142 25.55 3.77 7.68
CA PRO A 142 25.49 2.50 6.95
C PRO A 142 26.64 2.28 5.95
N SER A 143 27.20 3.37 5.41
CA SER A 143 28.28 3.31 4.40
C SER A 143 29.66 3.68 4.92
N LEU A 144 29.79 4.23 6.16
CA LEU A 144 31.06 4.79 6.64
C LEU A 144 31.42 4.21 8.02
N THR A 145 32.59 3.59 8.11
CA THR A 145 33.14 3.02 9.33
C THR A 145 34.49 3.62 9.64
N LEU A 146 34.70 4.09 10.88
CA LEU A 146 35.98 4.49 11.40
C LEU A 146 36.55 3.32 12.22
N SER A 147 37.82 2.95 11.99
CA SER A 147 38.46 1.81 12.65
C SER A 147 39.74 2.24 13.34
N LEU A 148 39.92 1.82 14.59
CA LEU A 148 41.22 1.76 15.23
C LEU A 148 41.76 0.33 15.10
N PHE A 149 43.00 0.14 14.71
CA PHE A 149 43.55 -1.21 14.58
C PHE A 149 44.92 -1.34 15.20
N GLY A 150 45.20 -2.58 15.64
CA GLY A 150 46.51 -3.04 16.00
C GLY A 150 46.86 -4.32 15.23
N GLY A 151 48.13 -4.49 14.90
CA GLY A 151 48.54 -5.64 14.12
C GLY A 151 50.00 -6.02 14.31
N TYR A 152 50.32 -7.22 13.83
CA TYR A 152 51.66 -7.72 13.74
C TYR A 152 51.93 -8.27 12.36
N LYS A 153 53.12 -7.98 11.81
CA LYS A 153 53.56 -8.41 10.50
C LYS A 153 55.02 -8.84 10.50
N SER A 154 55.31 -9.91 9.77
CA SER A 154 56.67 -10.41 9.55
C SER A 154 56.98 -10.39 8.06
N PHE A 155 58.15 -9.82 7.71
CA PHE A 155 58.69 -9.74 6.37
C PHE A 155 59.86 -10.71 6.24
N TYR A 156 59.82 -11.65 5.32
CA TYR A 156 60.80 -12.71 5.14
C TYR A 156 61.57 -12.55 3.86
N THR A 157 62.90 -12.64 3.95
CA THR A 157 63.82 -13.02 2.89
C THR A 157 64.46 -14.33 3.27
N LYS A 158 64.51 -15.32 2.40
CA LYS A 158 65.01 -16.68 2.75
C LYS A 158 66.37 -16.64 3.43
N PRO A 159 66.56 -17.41 4.57
CA PRO A 159 65.58 -18.21 5.31
C PRO A 159 65.09 -17.54 6.62
N THR A 160 65.46 -16.32 6.93
CA THR A 160 65.17 -15.60 8.18
C THR A 160 64.24 -14.44 7.99
N PRO A 161 63.48 -14.02 9.04
CA PRO A 161 62.71 -12.77 8.97
C PRO A 161 63.66 -11.59 8.76
N PHE A 162 63.29 -10.69 7.82
CA PHE A 162 64.02 -9.47 7.52
C PHE A 162 63.67 -8.35 8.52
N ILE A 163 62.36 -8.19 8.74
CA ILE A 163 61.78 -7.28 9.74
C ILE A 163 60.55 -7.93 10.37
N ASN A 164 60.40 -7.77 11.66
CA ASN A 164 59.13 -8.00 12.34
C ASN A 164 58.60 -6.62 12.80
N ASP A 165 57.33 -6.41 12.63
CA ASP A 165 56.74 -5.11 12.83
C ASP A 165 55.41 -5.20 13.59
N VAL A 166 55.25 -4.33 14.59
CA VAL A 166 53.98 -4.08 15.31
C VAL A 166 53.42 -2.77 14.86
N GLN A 167 52.17 -2.75 14.48
CA GLN A 167 51.50 -1.57 13.95
C GLN A 167 50.28 -1.18 14.79
N ILE A 168 50.06 0.13 14.92
CA ILE A 168 48.84 0.69 15.47
C ILE A 168 48.39 1.83 14.55
N GLY A 169 47.10 1.85 14.17
CA GLY A 169 46.66 2.81 13.17
C GLY A 169 45.17 3.06 13.15
N LEU A 170 44.80 3.94 12.23
CA LEU A 170 43.44 4.33 11.93
C LEU A 170 43.08 3.92 10.50
N GLY A 171 41.86 3.42 10.32
CA GLY A 171 41.28 3.12 9.02
C GLY A 171 39.94 3.83 8.86
N LEU A 172 39.65 4.23 7.64
CA LEU A 172 38.35 4.71 7.25
C LEU A 172 37.81 3.80 6.14
N LYS A 173 36.76 3.05 6.43
CA LYS A 173 36.15 2.13 5.45
C LYS A 173 34.88 2.74 4.88
N TYR A 174 34.80 2.84 3.56
CA TYR A 174 33.62 3.29 2.84
C TYR A 174 33.04 2.16 1.98
N SER A 175 31.82 1.73 2.29
CA SER A 175 31.08 0.76 1.47
C SER A 175 30.53 1.44 0.23
N LEU A 176 31.04 1.07 -0.95
CA LEU A 176 30.55 1.56 -2.25
C LEU A 176 29.13 1.03 -2.54
N THR A 177 28.85 -0.20 -2.15
CA THR A 177 27.56 -0.83 -2.33
C THR A 177 26.46 -0.06 -1.60
N ARG A 178 26.69 0.26 -0.31
CA ARG A 178 25.75 1.03 0.50
C ARG A 178 25.75 2.53 0.25
N GLY A 179 26.83 3.06 -0.32
CA GLY A 179 27.00 4.49 -0.60
C GLY A 179 26.54 4.94 -1.97
N LEU A 180 26.77 4.12 -3.00
CA LEU A 180 26.50 4.45 -4.41
C LEU A 180 25.37 3.61 -5.02
N PHE A 181 25.20 2.37 -4.56
CA PHE A 181 24.17 1.47 -5.04
C PHE A 181 23.17 1.28 -3.89
N SER A 182 21.98 1.87 -4.01
CA SER A 182 20.92 1.70 -3.04
C SER A 182 20.46 0.25 -3.05
N ASN A 183 20.91 -0.54 -2.08
CA ASN A 183 20.30 -1.83 -1.80
C ASN A 183 19.06 -1.59 -0.94
N ASN A 184 17.97 -2.24 -1.32
CA ASN A 184 16.69 -2.17 -0.64
C ASN A 184 16.76 -3.02 0.64
N TYR A 185 17.06 -2.40 1.78
CA TYR A 185 17.16 -3.08 3.08
C TYR A 185 15.81 -3.19 3.80
N ILE A 186 14.81 -2.43 3.39
CA ILE A 186 13.42 -2.64 3.79
C ILE A 186 12.75 -3.40 2.64
N GLN A 187 12.37 -4.63 2.88
CA GLN A 187 11.79 -5.53 1.89
C GLN A 187 10.33 -5.82 2.26
N ILE A 188 9.52 -6.08 1.24
CA ILE A 188 8.19 -6.61 1.44
C ILE A 188 8.32 -8.11 1.64
N GLU A 189 7.82 -8.61 2.79
CA GLU A 189 7.74 -10.05 3.09
C GLU A 189 6.44 -10.64 2.55
N ASP A 190 5.31 -9.92 2.76
CA ASP A 190 4.00 -10.30 2.24
C ASP A 190 3.16 -9.05 1.93
N SER A 191 2.17 -9.19 1.07
CA SER A 191 1.25 -8.11 0.74
C SER A 191 -0.11 -8.63 0.30
N LEU A 192 -1.16 -8.09 0.87
CA LEU A 192 -2.54 -8.27 0.44
C LEU A 192 -3.07 -6.93 -0.07
N VAL A 193 -3.39 -6.85 -1.36
CA VAL A 193 -3.90 -5.63 -1.99
C VAL A 193 -5.21 -5.94 -2.70
N ASN A 194 -6.29 -5.33 -2.24
CA ASN A 194 -7.61 -5.47 -2.84
C ASN A 194 -7.80 -4.51 -4.02
N PRO A 195 -8.65 -4.83 -4.99
CA PRO A 195 -9.02 -3.92 -6.05
C PRO A 195 -9.65 -2.63 -5.51
N LEU A 196 -9.38 -1.49 -6.15
CA LEU A 196 -10.06 -0.24 -5.84
C LEU A 196 -11.38 -0.12 -6.60
N PHE A 197 -12.43 0.24 -5.89
CA PHE A 197 -13.74 0.56 -6.41
C PHE A 197 -13.89 2.09 -6.48
N PRO A 198 -13.90 2.70 -7.66
CA PRO A 198 -13.96 4.16 -7.79
C PRO A 198 -15.12 4.82 -7.06
N VAL A 199 -16.27 4.17 -6.98
CA VAL A 199 -17.44 4.68 -6.27
C VAL A 199 -17.18 4.88 -4.77
N PHE A 200 -16.20 4.18 -4.20
CA PHE A 200 -15.81 4.31 -2.79
C PHE A 200 -14.54 5.12 -2.57
N TYR A 201 -14.12 5.95 -3.52
CA TYR A 201 -12.82 6.64 -3.48
C TYR A 201 -12.59 7.44 -2.19
N ALA A 202 -13.61 8.07 -1.65
CA ALA A 202 -13.51 8.82 -0.39
C ALA A 202 -13.40 7.90 0.84
N HIS A 203 -13.88 6.68 0.75
CA HIS A 203 -13.90 5.70 1.83
C HIS A 203 -12.50 5.17 2.17
N TYR A 204 -11.59 5.11 1.18
CA TYR A 204 -10.23 4.64 1.37
C TYR A 204 -9.33 5.57 2.21
N THR A 205 -9.85 6.70 2.67
CA THR A 205 -9.19 7.55 3.67
C THR A 205 -9.30 6.95 5.07
N ASP A 206 -10.40 6.24 5.35
CA ASP A 206 -10.75 5.71 6.67
C ASP A 206 -10.72 4.18 6.73
N GLU A 207 -10.83 3.51 5.58
CA GLU A 207 -10.81 2.05 5.48
C GLU A 207 -9.68 1.59 4.54
N PRO A 208 -8.84 0.66 4.97
CA PRO A 208 -7.70 0.22 4.19
C PRO A 208 -8.15 -0.62 2.98
N PHE A 209 -7.44 -0.49 1.86
CA PHE A 209 -7.61 -1.37 0.70
C PHE A 209 -6.56 -2.47 0.62
N GLY A 210 -5.68 -2.56 1.60
CA GLY A 210 -4.66 -3.61 1.68
C GLY A 210 -3.83 -3.53 2.94
N GLU A 211 -2.94 -4.50 3.06
CA GLU A 211 -1.96 -4.61 4.13
C GLU A 211 -0.63 -5.07 3.54
N ILE A 212 0.46 -4.50 3.98
CA ILE A 212 1.81 -4.87 3.56
C ILE A 212 2.65 -5.15 4.79
N ILE A 213 3.30 -6.31 4.80
CA ILE A 213 4.27 -6.71 5.81
C ILE A 213 5.67 -6.42 5.28
N PHE A 214 6.39 -5.56 5.98
CA PHE A 214 7.78 -5.23 5.71
C PHE A 214 8.71 -5.89 6.70
N ILE A 215 9.95 -6.15 6.28
CA ILE A 215 11.03 -6.62 7.14
C ILE A 215 12.20 -5.65 7.12
N ASN A 216 12.74 -5.34 8.32
CA ASN A 216 13.95 -4.56 8.47
C ASN A 216 15.20 -5.42 8.29
N ASN A 217 15.80 -5.41 7.11
CA ASN A 217 17.05 -6.09 6.79
C ASN A 217 18.30 -5.21 6.94
N GLU A 218 18.17 -4.02 7.60
CA GLU A 218 19.35 -3.25 8.01
C GLU A 218 20.17 -3.99 9.07
N ASP A 219 21.45 -3.69 9.17
CA ASP A 219 22.33 -4.28 10.20
C ASP A 219 22.06 -3.73 11.62
N ASN A 220 21.10 -2.80 11.78
CA ASN A 220 20.75 -2.11 13.04
C ASN A 220 19.26 -1.83 13.13
N ASP A 221 18.81 -1.45 14.30
CA ASP A 221 17.48 -0.91 14.48
C ASP A 221 17.32 0.39 13.69
N ILE A 222 16.16 0.60 13.10
CA ILE A 222 15.81 1.83 12.40
C ILE A 222 14.83 2.65 13.23
N THR A 223 14.88 3.96 13.08
CA THR A 223 14.02 4.89 13.85
C THR A 223 13.30 5.87 12.93
N ASP A 224 12.25 6.50 13.46
CA ASP A 224 11.44 7.51 12.76
C ASP A 224 10.98 6.98 11.38
N VAL A 225 10.44 5.76 11.36
CA VAL A 225 9.94 5.12 10.15
C VAL A 225 8.63 5.77 9.75
N THR A 226 8.56 6.27 8.53
CA THR A 226 7.36 6.86 7.95
C THR A 226 7.03 6.12 6.67
N VAL A 227 5.81 5.61 6.56
CA VAL A 227 5.33 4.93 5.35
C VAL A 227 4.30 5.81 4.67
N SER A 228 4.48 6.07 3.38
CA SER A 228 3.56 6.86 2.57
C SER A 228 3.19 6.12 1.28
N VAL A 229 1.98 6.38 0.81
CA VAL A 229 1.38 5.74 -0.37
C VAL A 229 1.05 6.79 -1.41
N LEU A 230 1.28 6.47 -2.68
CA LEU A 230 0.91 7.30 -3.82
C LEU A 230 0.31 6.42 -4.94
N VAL A 231 -0.95 6.65 -5.26
CA VAL A 231 -1.58 6.11 -6.47
C VAL A 231 -1.49 7.18 -7.55
N GLU A 232 -0.51 7.03 -8.46
CA GLU A 232 -0.25 8.01 -9.53
C GLU A 232 -1.51 8.30 -10.35
N ALA A 233 -1.72 9.53 -10.78
CA ALA A 233 -2.91 10.05 -11.47
C ALA A 233 -4.19 10.21 -10.61
N TYR A 234 -4.30 9.58 -9.46
CA TYR A 234 -5.49 9.66 -8.61
C TYR A 234 -5.22 10.27 -7.22
N MET A 235 -3.97 10.61 -6.92
CA MET A 235 -3.57 11.34 -5.72
C MET A 235 -2.70 12.53 -6.12
N ALA A 236 -2.89 13.67 -5.45
CA ALA A 236 -2.09 14.87 -5.71
C ALA A 236 -0.72 14.82 -5.02
N ASN A 237 -0.65 14.16 -3.87
CA ASN A 237 0.54 14.03 -3.04
C ASN A 237 0.55 12.65 -2.36
N PRO A 238 1.74 12.14 -1.96
CA PRO A 238 1.82 10.96 -1.11
C PRO A 238 1.03 11.17 0.20
N TYR A 239 0.34 10.13 0.64
CA TYR A 239 -0.41 10.09 1.88
C TYR A 239 0.31 9.23 2.90
N THR A 240 0.61 9.79 4.09
CA THR A 240 1.27 9.05 5.16
C THR A 240 0.27 8.11 5.84
N VAL A 241 0.55 6.82 5.77
CA VAL A 241 -0.31 5.75 6.30
C VAL A 241 0.17 5.22 7.64
N ALA A 242 1.49 5.29 7.92
CA ALA A 242 2.04 4.85 9.20
C ALA A 242 3.25 5.68 9.63
N THR A 243 3.42 5.82 10.95
CA THR A 243 4.63 6.35 11.58
C THR A 243 4.98 5.46 12.76
N ILE A 244 6.18 4.84 12.72
CA ILE A 244 6.64 3.86 13.70
C ILE A 244 7.93 4.41 14.33
N PRO A 245 7.99 4.57 15.65
CA PRO A 245 9.16 5.17 16.30
C PRO A 245 10.45 4.36 16.13
N VAL A 246 10.36 3.04 16.27
CA VAL A 246 11.50 2.11 16.19
C VAL A 246 11.04 0.80 15.59
N VAL A 247 11.84 0.23 14.69
CA VAL A 247 11.69 -1.14 14.20
C VAL A 247 13.04 -1.85 14.39
N GLY A 248 13.03 -2.91 15.17
CA GLY A 248 14.22 -3.71 15.47
C GLY A 248 14.81 -4.35 14.22
N ARG A 249 16.09 -4.65 14.28
CA ARG A 249 16.75 -5.39 13.20
C ARG A 249 16.15 -6.78 13.01
N GLY A 250 15.79 -7.12 11.78
CA GLY A 250 15.15 -8.38 11.42
C GLY A 250 13.71 -8.50 11.92
N GLU A 251 13.15 -7.40 12.42
CA GLU A 251 11.76 -7.31 12.83
C GLU A 251 10.87 -7.05 11.63
N GLU A 252 9.73 -7.71 11.61
CA GLU A 252 8.64 -7.46 10.69
C GLU A 252 7.71 -6.40 11.25
N PHE A 253 7.12 -5.59 10.38
CA PHE A 253 6.08 -4.62 10.74
C PHE A 253 5.02 -4.56 9.65
N ASP A 254 3.78 -4.59 10.08
CA ASP A 254 2.60 -4.52 9.22
C ASP A 254 2.14 -3.07 9.05
N VAL A 255 1.62 -2.77 7.88
CA VAL A 255 1.10 -1.44 7.54
C VAL A 255 -0.17 -1.60 6.73
N GLU A 256 -1.27 -1.11 7.28
CA GLU A 256 -2.53 -0.95 6.55
C GLU A 256 -2.41 0.17 5.49
N ILE A 257 -2.93 -0.09 4.30
CA ILE A 257 -2.76 0.79 3.15
C ILE A 257 -4.03 1.59 2.88
N PHE A 258 -3.94 2.88 3.13
CA PHE A 258 -4.98 3.87 2.89
C PHE A 258 -4.63 4.77 1.70
N ALA A 259 -5.62 5.44 1.11
CA ALA A 259 -5.39 6.38 0.02
C ALA A 259 -6.33 7.59 0.07
N PHE A 260 -5.77 8.77 -0.18
CA PHE A 260 -6.55 10.01 -0.35
C PHE A 260 -6.77 10.26 -1.86
N LEU A 261 -7.70 9.49 -2.44
CA LEU A 261 -7.98 9.52 -3.87
C LEU A 261 -8.83 10.75 -4.26
N ASN A 262 -8.62 11.29 -5.45
CA ASN A 262 -9.42 12.38 -6.00
C ASN A 262 -10.55 11.85 -6.92
N GLU A 263 -11.54 12.69 -7.20
CA GLU A 263 -12.71 12.34 -7.98
C GLU A 263 -12.44 11.97 -9.45
N ASN A 264 -11.24 12.23 -9.99
CA ASN A 264 -10.88 11.84 -11.35
C ASN A 264 -10.96 10.31 -11.57
N ILE A 265 -10.86 9.52 -10.51
CA ILE A 265 -11.02 8.07 -10.55
C ILE A 265 -12.42 7.67 -11.02
N LEU A 266 -13.46 8.52 -10.79
CA LEU A 266 -14.82 8.32 -11.28
C LEU A 266 -14.94 8.43 -12.82
N GLY A 267 -13.89 8.87 -13.52
CA GLY A 267 -13.80 8.83 -14.97
C GLY A 267 -13.62 7.43 -15.57
N LEU A 268 -13.30 6.41 -14.75
CA LEU A 268 -13.06 5.05 -15.23
C LEU A 268 -14.35 4.31 -15.54
N LEU A 269 -14.58 4.05 -16.82
CA LEU A 269 -15.72 3.28 -17.33
C LEU A 269 -15.44 1.78 -17.45
N GLN A 270 -14.16 1.40 -17.43
CA GLN A 270 -13.69 0.02 -17.57
C GLN A 270 -12.59 -0.24 -16.54
N PRO A 271 -12.40 -1.48 -16.08
CA PRO A 271 -11.29 -1.84 -15.23
C PRO A 271 -9.93 -1.48 -15.85
N LYS A 272 -9.00 -1.02 -15.03
CA LYS A 272 -7.66 -0.61 -15.43
C LYS A 272 -6.62 -1.18 -14.48
N ALA A 273 -5.60 -1.84 -15.02
CA ALA A 273 -4.39 -2.14 -14.27
C ALA A 273 -3.59 -0.84 -14.06
N ALA A 274 -3.16 -0.61 -12.84
CA ALA A 274 -2.35 0.53 -12.43
C ALA A 274 -1.25 0.07 -11.46
N ASN A 275 -0.40 0.98 -11.07
CA ASN A 275 0.56 0.77 -10.00
C ASN A 275 0.35 1.82 -8.90
N PHE A 276 0.79 1.49 -7.70
CA PHE A 276 0.94 2.45 -6.62
C PHE A 276 2.31 2.30 -5.97
N ASP A 277 2.84 3.39 -5.49
CA ASP A 277 4.12 3.45 -4.81
C ASP A 277 3.92 3.47 -3.30
N VAL A 278 4.68 2.63 -2.60
CA VAL A 278 4.79 2.66 -1.14
C VAL A 278 6.23 3.06 -0.81
N THR A 279 6.37 4.25 -0.22
CA THR A 279 7.68 4.78 0.16
C THR A 279 7.85 4.67 1.66
N VAL A 280 8.94 3.99 2.06
CA VAL A 280 9.36 3.86 3.46
C VAL A 280 10.57 4.75 3.67
N GLU A 281 10.42 5.78 4.49
CA GLU A 281 11.50 6.65 4.93
C GLU A 281 11.86 6.34 6.38
N TYR A 282 13.15 6.28 6.70
CA TYR A 282 13.62 5.91 8.04
C TYR A 282 15.01 6.47 8.34
N ASN A 283 15.40 6.50 9.62
CA ASN A 283 16.76 6.81 10.04
C ASN A 283 17.52 5.51 10.37
N SER A 284 18.68 5.33 9.72
CA SER A 284 19.64 4.27 10.04
C SER A 284 20.97 4.89 10.44
N LEU A 285 21.43 4.64 11.66
CA LEU A 285 22.66 5.19 12.26
C LEU A 285 22.77 6.72 12.16
N GLY A 286 21.63 7.44 12.22
CA GLY A 286 21.57 8.89 12.14
C GLY A 286 21.56 9.46 10.72
N LYS A 287 21.42 8.62 9.69
CA LYS A 287 21.25 9.02 8.29
C LYS A 287 19.84 8.68 7.81
N ARG A 288 19.14 9.68 7.22
CA ARG A 288 17.84 9.47 6.59
C ARG A 288 18.01 8.61 5.35
N GLN A 289 17.19 7.58 5.21
CA GLN A 289 17.11 6.66 4.07
C GLN A 289 15.68 6.68 3.52
N SER A 290 15.53 6.34 2.26
CA SER A 290 14.24 6.22 1.58
C SER A 290 14.27 5.04 0.62
N VAL A 291 13.21 4.24 0.65
CA VAL A 291 13.01 3.08 -0.22
C VAL A 291 11.59 3.14 -0.76
N THR A 292 11.45 2.99 -2.06
CA THR A 292 10.13 2.95 -2.72
C THR A 292 9.91 1.58 -3.35
N HIS A 293 8.76 0.99 -3.07
CA HIS A 293 8.25 -0.24 -3.67
C HIS A 293 7.06 0.10 -4.54
N THR A 294 7.09 -0.32 -5.80
CA THR A 294 5.97 -0.16 -6.73
C THR A 294 5.22 -1.47 -6.83
N LEU A 295 3.93 -1.45 -6.50
CA LEU A 295 3.05 -2.61 -6.47
C LEU A 295 1.93 -2.47 -7.50
N PRO A 296 1.50 -3.57 -8.15
CA PRO A 296 0.37 -3.55 -9.05
C PRO A 296 -0.95 -3.47 -8.29
N ILE A 297 -1.92 -2.75 -8.87
CA ILE A 297 -3.28 -2.68 -8.36
C ILE A 297 -4.28 -2.69 -9.51
N THR A 298 -5.43 -3.31 -9.31
CA THR A 298 -6.56 -3.22 -10.24
C THR A 298 -7.52 -2.15 -9.76
N ILE A 299 -7.82 -1.18 -10.60
CA ILE A 299 -8.87 -0.19 -10.36
C ILE A 299 -10.06 -0.60 -11.23
N LEU A 300 -11.20 -0.84 -10.60
CA LEU A 300 -12.41 -1.30 -11.27
C LEU A 300 -13.14 -0.14 -11.97
N SER A 301 -14.25 -0.42 -12.64
CA SER A 301 -15.09 0.62 -13.20
C SER A 301 -15.84 1.38 -12.09
N ARG A 302 -16.25 2.61 -12.35
CA ARG A 302 -17.03 3.39 -11.39
C ARG A 302 -18.40 2.77 -11.06
N ASN A 303 -18.87 1.87 -11.89
CA ASN A 303 -20.13 1.17 -11.72
C ASN A 303 -19.98 -0.15 -10.96
N SER A 304 -18.74 -0.55 -10.59
CA SER A 304 -18.47 -1.83 -9.92
C SER A 304 -18.66 -1.74 -8.42
N MET A 305 -19.26 -2.78 -7.83
CA MET A 305 -19.27 -3.00 -6.37
C MET A 305 -19.36 -4.51 -6.05
N THR A 306 -19.28 -4.84 -4.75
CA THR A 306 -19.55 -6.17 -4.22
C THR A 306 -20.60 -6.10 -3.11
N TRP A 307 -21.38 -7.17 -2.93
CA TRP A 307 -22.48 -7.27 -1.96
C TRP A 307 -22.03 -7.81 -0.58
N GLU A 308 -20.76 -7.61 -0.20
CA GLU A 308 -20.28 -7.94 1.16
C GLU A 308 -20.96 -7.10 2.25
N ASP A 309 -21.46 -5.93 1.88
CA ASP A 309 -22.24 -5.03 2.72
C ASP A 309 -23.29 -4.35 1.81
N ASP A 310 -24.57 -4.69 1.97
CA ASP A 310 -25.67 -4.17 1.16
C ASP A 310 -25.75 -2.63 1.17
N ARG A 311 -25.24 -1.98 2.24
CA ARG A 311 -25.19 -0.52 2.34
C ARG A 311 -24.30 0.12 1.26
N ARG A 312 -23.38 -0.64 0.64
CA ARG A 312 -22.52 -0.15 -0.45
C ARG A 312 -23.33 0.41 -1.61
N ALA A 313 -24.47 -0.17 -1.93
CA ALA A 313 -25.38 0.32 -2.99
C ALA A 313 -25.85 1.75 -2.76
N ALA A 314 -25.84 2.24 -1.51
CA ALA A 314 -26.23 3.62 -1.20
C ALA A 314 -25.28 4.68 -1.79
N ALA A 315 -24.03 4.33 -2.10
CA ALA A 315 -23.11 5.23 -2.78
C ALA A 315 -23.60 5.64 -4.19
N PHE A 316 -24.39 4.78 -4.83
CA PHE A 316 -25.00 5.06 -6.14
C PHE A 316 -26.27 5.90 -6.05
N VAL A 317 -26.92 5.98 -4.88
CA VAL A 317 -28.14 6.77 -4.69
C VAL A 317 -27.76 8.22 -4.41
N SER A 318 -28.16 9.13 -5.30
CA SER A 318 -27.89 10.54 -5.12
C SER A 318 -29.12 11.40 -5.47
N GLY A 319 -29.74 11.97 -4.43
CA GLY A 319 -30.75 13.02 -4.62
C GLY A 319 -30.19 14.32 -5.22
N LYS A 320 -28.85 14.40 -5.41
CA LYS A 320 -28.17 15.52 -6.08
C LYS A 320 -27.81 15.22 -7.55
N ASP A 321 -28.05 14.02 -8.04
CA ASP A 321 -27.89 13.70 -9.46
C ASP A 321 -28.73 14.66 -10.30
N ALA A 322 -28.11 15.34 -11.27
CA ALA A 322 -28.76 16.45 -12.00
C ALA A 322 -29.96 15.97 -12.81
N SER A 323 -29.89 14.79 -13.41
CA SER A 323 -30.95 14.17 -14.19
C SER A 323 -32.12 13.74 -13.31
N ALA A 324 -31.82 13.08 -12.19
CA ALA A 324 -32.82 12.69 -11.19
C ALA A 324 -33.54 13.91 -10.57
N GLN A 325 -32.78 14.95 -10.21
CA GLN A 325 -33.38 16.20 -9.71
C GLN A 325 -34.32 16.85 -10.70
N ARG A 326 -33.91 16.95 -11.97
CA ARG A 326 -34.72 17.55 -13.03
C ARG A 326 -36.01 16.77 -13.22
N PHE A 327 -35.92 15.45 -13.31
CA PHE A 327 -37.07 14.55 -13.44
C PHE A 327 -38.02 14.68 -12.25
N ALA A 328 -37.51 14.50 -11.03
CA ALA A 328 -38.31 14.47 -9.81
C ALA A 328 -39.00 15.84 -9.53
N ARG A 329 -38.28 16.97 -9.69
CA ARG A 329 -38.84 18.29 -9.50
C ARG A 329 -39.91 18.62 -10.53
N ARG A 330 -39.74 18.19 -11.78
CA ARG A 330 -40.74 18.35 -12.84
C ARG A 330 -42.01 17.58 -12.48
N VAL A 331 -41.93 16.32 -12.13
CA VAL A 331 -43.07 15.50 -11.72
C VAL A 331 -43.79 16.12 -10.52
N LYS A 332 -43.04 16.48 -9.47
CA LYS A 332 -43.58 17.12 -8.25
C LYS A 332 -44.34 18.39 -8.60
N ALA A 333 -43.81 19.24 -9.49
CA ALA A 333 -44.45 20.48 -9.90
C ALA A 333 -45.76 20.25 -10.66
N VAL A 334 -45.81 19.27 -11.56
CA VAL A 334 -47.00 18.93 -12.36
C VAL A 334 -48.13 18.39 -11.48
N VAL A 335 -47.85 17.50 -10.52
CA VAL A 335 -48.93 16.87 -9.73
C VAL A 335 -49.33 17.69 -8.50
N LYS A 336 -48.63 18.78 -8.16
CA LYS A 336 -48.87 19.57 -6.93
C LYS A 336 -50.33 19.97 -6.74
N ASN A 337 -51.04 20.35 -7.81
CA ASN A 337 -52.41 20.79 -7.76
C ASN A 337 -53.44 19.66 -7.88
N GLU A 338 -52.99 18.43 -8.11
CA GLU A 338 -53.80 17.21 -8.23
C GLU A 338 -53.84 16.38 -6.93
N LEU A 339 -53.12 16.81 -5.88
CA LEU A 339 -53.02 16.09 -4.62
C LEU A 339 -54.34 16.03 -3.89
N LYS A 340 -54.64 14.88 -3.30
CA LYS A 340 -55.85 14.61 -2.50
C LYS A 340 -55.55 14.78 -1.01
N SER A 341 -56.47 15.41 -0.26
CA SER A 341 -56.28 15.68 1.17
C SER A 341 -56.39 14.44 2.07
N ASN A 342 -57.01 13.37 1.60
CA ASN A 342 -57.21 12.14 2.34
C ASN A 342 -56.11 11.07 2.17
N VAL A 343 -55.10 11.33 1.32
CA VAL A 343 -53.97 10.44 1.09
C VAL A 343 -52.68 11.11 1.58
N PRO A 344 -51.76 10.44 2.25
CA PRO A 344 -50.51 11.04 2.67
C PRO A 344 -49.71 11.62 1.51
N VAL A 345 -49.14 12.79 1.71
CA VAL A 345 -48.49 13.57 0.61
C VAL A 345 -47.30 12.79 0.02
N ASN A 346 -46.49 12.15 0.86
CA ASN A 346 -45.33 11.35 0.39
C ASN A 346 -45.77 10.16 -0.45
N VAL A 347 -46.85 9.48 -0.06
CA VAL A 347 -47.45 8.38 -0.83
C VAL A 347 -47.88 8.83 -2.22
N GLN A 348 -48.50 10.03 -2.29
CA GLN A 348 -48.93 10.59 -3.59
C GLN A 348 -47.74 10.96 -4.48
N TYR A 349 -46.67 11.55 -3.92
CA TYR A 349 -45.48 11.87 -4.70
C TYR A 349 -44.74 10.60 -5.13
N ALA A 350 -44.65 9.55 -4.30
CA ALA A 350 -44.08 8.25 -4.68
C ALA A 350 -44.87 7.62 -5.83
N ALA A 351 -46.21 7.63 -5.75
CA ALA A 351 -47.07 7.15 -6.83
C ALA A 351 -46.92 7.96 -8.13
N ALA A 352 -46.72 9.29 -8.01
CA ALA A 352 -46.48 10.16 -9.18
C ALA A 352 -45.13 9.84 -9.84
N MET A 353 -44.04 9.59 -9.05
CA MET A 353 -42.77 9.19 -9.60
C MET A 353 -42.85 7.84 -10.30
N PHE A 354 -43.44 6.84 -9.66
CA PHE A 354 -43.67 5.54 -10.26
C PHE A 354 -44.45 5.62 -11.58
N GLY A 355 -45.57 6.37 -11.61
CA GLY A 355 -46.36 6.60 -12.82
C GLY A 355 -45.62 7.37 -13.90
N ALA A 356 -44.78 8.34 -13.52
CA ALA A 356 -43.98 9.11 -14.46
C ALA A 356 -42.86 8.28 -15.08
N LEU A 357 -42.22 7.39 -14.33
CA LEU A 357 -41.22 6.44 -14.83
C LEU A 357 -41.85 5.47 -15.83
N LYS A 358 -43.05 4.98 -15.54
CA LYS A 358 -43.83 4.17 -16.49
C LYS A 358 -44.14 4.95 -17.77
N ALA A 359 -44.61 6.20 -17.68
CA ALA A 359 -44.83 7.06 -18.82
C ALA A 359 -43.56 7.34 -19.63
N PHE A 360 -42.42 7.45 -18.95
CA PHE A 360 -41.09 7.63 -19.53
C PHE A 360 -40.57 6.38 -20.24
N GLY A 361 -41.17 5.23 -19.98
CA GLY A 361 -40.81 3.96 -20.61
C GLY A 361 -39.69 3.18 -19.90
N ILE A 362 -39.53 3.37 -18.59
CA ILE A 362 -38.60 2.57 -17.80
C ILE A 362 -39.10 1.12 -17.71
N ASN A 363 -38.26 0.18 -18.05
CA ASN A 363 -38.56 -1.26 -18.01
C ASN A 363 -37.61 -2.01 -17.06
N TYR A 364 -38.10 -3.07 -16.47
CA TYR A 364 -37.25 -4.06 -15.82
C TYR A 364 -36.51 -4.87 -16.87
N VAL A 365 -35.19 -4.90 -16.79
CA VAL A 365 -34.32 -5.64 -17.70
C VAL A 365 -33.37 -6.45 -16.83
N VAL A 366 -33.47 -7.77 -16.94
CA VAL A 366 -32.58 -8.68 -16.19
C VAL A 366 -31.16 -8.55 -16.71
N ASP A 367 -30.21 -8.27 -15.83
CA ASP A 367 -28.80 -8.28 -16.17
C ASP A 367 -28.35 -9.74 -16.44
N PRO A 368 -27.65 -10.03 -17.56
CA PRO A 368 -27.19 -11.38 -17.88
C PRO A 368 -26.25 -12.01 -16.84
N SER A 369 -25.69 -11.22 -15.95
CA SER A 369 -24.69 -11.64 -14.94
C SER A 369 -24.82 -10.89 -13.64
N SER A 370 -26.02 -10.78 -13.06
CA SER A 370 -26.20 -10.15 -11.75
C SER A 370 -25.65 -11.03 -10.62
N ALA A 371 -24.58 -10.60 -9.99
CA ALA A 371 -23.96 -11.31 -8.87
C ALA A 371 -24.91 -11.46 -7.67
N PHE A 372 -25.83 -10.51 -7.49
CA PHE A 372 -26.84 -10.55 -6.42
C PHE A 372 -27.91 -11.61 -6.64
N THR A 373 -28.38 -11.78 -7.88
CA THR A 373 -29.43 -12.75 -8.24
C THR A 373 -28.90 -14.19 -8.33
N ASP A 374 -27.62 -14.35 -8.76
CA ASP A 374 -27.06 -15.66 -9.07
C ASP A 374 -26.51 -16.42 -7.85
N ASN A 375 -26.54 -15.82 -6.64
CA ASN A 375 -25.93 -16.38 -5.41
C ASN A 375 -24.46 -16.80 -5.60
N VAL A 376 -23.70 -16.12 -6.47
CA VAL A 376 -22.30 -16.45 -6.81
C VAL A 376 -21.31 -15.98 -5.73
N GLY A 377 -21.80 -15.77 -4.53
CA GLY A 377 -21.01 -15.31 -3.38
C GLY A 377 -20.89 -13.77 -3.32
N THR A 378 -20.85 -13.26 -2.11
CA THR A 378 -20.83 -11.80 -1.81
C THR A 378 -19.62 -11.08 -2.38
N ALA A 379 -18.54 -11.79 -2.68
CA ALA A 379 -17.30 -11.24 -3.24
C ALA A 379 -17.32 -11.07 -4.78
N ALA A 380 -18.37 -11.53 -5.46
CA ALA A 380 -18.48 -11.32 -6.91
C ALA A 380 -18.74 -9.85 -7.21
N VAL A 381 -18.01 -9.33 -8.21
CA VAL A 381 -18.17 -7.93 -8.64
C VAL A 381 -19.44 -7.80 -9.46
N ASP A 382 -20.29 -6.88 -9.05
CA ASP A 382 -21.52 -6.49 -9.73
C ASP A 382 -21.39 -5.13 -10.41
N PHE A 383 -22.31 -4.82 -11.33
CA PHE A 383 -22.36 -3.57 -12.08
C PHE A 383 -23.68 -2.85 -11.82
N LEU A 384 -23.63 -1.72 -11.10
CA LEU A 384 -24.78 -0.92 -10.75
C LEU A 384 -24.83 0.39 -11.55
N GLN A 385 -26.01 0.76 -12.04
CA GLN A 385 -26.23 2.01 -12.76
C GLN A 385 -26.44 3.17 -11.79
N PHE A 386 -25.82 4.31 -12.13
CA PHE A 386 -26.22 5.58 -11.52
C PHE A 386 -27.59 6.05 -12.07
N PRO A 387 -28.35 6.90 -11.35
CA PRO A 387 -29.69 7.32 -11.75
C PRO A 387 -29.78 7.87 -13.18
N TYR A 388 -28.79 8.68 -13.61
CA TYR A 388 -28.76 9.22 -14.97
C TYR A 388 -28.58 8.13 -16.04
N GLN A 389 -27.89 7.01 -15.72
CA GLN A 389 -27.71 5.91 -16.66
C GLN A 389 -29.02 5.14 -16.85
N THR A 390 -29.71 4.81 -15.77
CA THR A 390 -31.02 4.12 -15.83
C THR A 390 -32.05 4.97 -16.57
N LEU A 391 -32.06 6.30 -16.34
CA LEU A 391 -32.90 7.22 -17.12
C LEU A 391 -32.50 7.26 -18.60
N THR A 392 -31.21 7.22 -18.93
CA THR A 392 -30.72 7.25 -20.31
C THR A 392 -30.98 5.94 -21.06
N TYR A 393 -30.82 4.81 -20.36
CA TYR A 393 -30.99 3.47 -20.95
C TYR A 393 -32.45 3.00 -20.97
N HIS A 394 -33.34 3.69 -20.28
CA HIS A 394 -34.74 3.33 -20.11
C HIS A 394 -34.97 1.96 -19.49
N GLY A 395 -34.05 1.49 -18.65
CA GLY A 395 -34.17 0.20 -18.01
C GLY A 395 -32.97 -0.17 -17.14
N GLY A 396 -33.20 -1.15 -16.30
CA GLY A 396 -32.22 -1.73 -15.39
C GLY A 396 -32.84 -2.90 -14.63
N ASP A 397 -32.06 -3.57 -13.83
CA ASP A 397 -32.55 -4.66 -12.99
C ASP A 397 -33.06 -4.17 -11.61
N CYS A 398 -33.12 -5.05 -10.60
CA CYS A 398 -33.73 -4.71 -9.31
C CYS A 398 -32.95 -3.63 -8.54
N ASP A 399 -31.62 -3.66 -8.58
CA ASP A 399 -30.78 -2.69 -7.89
C ASP A 399 -30.76 -1.33 -8.61
N ASP A 400 -30.64 -1.32 -9.93
CA ASP A 400 -30.70 -0.12 -10.76
C ASP A 400 -32.00 0.66 -10.60
N LEU A 401 -33.14 -0.06 -10.67
CA LEU A 401 -34.45 0.55 -10.48
C LEU A 401 -34.67 1.02 -9.05
N THR A 402 -34.14 0.31 -8.07
CA THR A 402 -34.17 0.70 -6.66
C THR A 402 -33.36 1.97 -6.44
N ILE A 403 -32.12 2.04 -6.94
CA ILE A 403 -31.24 3.21 -6.89
C ILE A 403 -31.92 4.43 -7.54
N LEU A 404 -32.49 4.26 -8.74
CA LEU A 404 -33.19 5.35 -9.42
C LEU A 404 -34.36 5.88 -8.60
N ASN A 405 -35.27 5.02 -8.16
CA ASN A 405 -36.46 5.42 -7.42
C ASN A 405 -36.13 6.06 -6.08
N CYS A 406 -35.17 5.53 -5.33
CA CYS A 406 -34.65 6.15 -4.12
C CYS A 406 -34.11 7.57 -4.43
N SER A 407 -33.28 7.71 -5.47
CA SER A 407 -32.70 9.00 -5.84
C SER A 407 -33.76 10.05 -6.22
N LEU A 408 -34.83 9.66 -6.92
CA LEU A 408 -35.93 10.55 -7.28
C LEU A 408 -36.69 11.05 -6.04
N LEU A 409 -36.97 10.18 -5.08
CA LEU A 409 -37.69 10.56 -3.86
C LEU A 409 -36.80 11.39 -2.93
N GLU A 410 -35.54 11.05 -2.75
CA GLU A 410 -34.56 11.84 -2.01
C GLU A 410 -34.37 13.24 -2.64
N ALA A 411 -34.42 13.36 -3.97
CA ALA A 411 -34.31 14.66 -4.66
C ALA A 411 -35.44 15.61 -4.35
N ILE A 412 -36.58 15.15 -3.83
CA ILE A 412 -37.72 15.95 -3.42
C ILE A 412 -37.95 15.99 -1.91
N GLY A 413 -37.01 15.40 -1.14
CA GLY A 413 -36.96 15.40 0.33
C GLY A 413 -37.85 14.34 0.98
N ILE A 414 -38.09 13.22 0.33
CA ILE A 414 -38.73 12.03 0.89
C ILE A 414 -37.66 11.01 1.19
N GLU A 415 -37.50 10.66 2.48
CA GLU A 415 -36.52 9.68 2.92
C GLU A 415 -36.85 8.29 2.39
N THR A 416 -35.82 7.56 2.01
CA THR A 416 -35.93 6.21 1.44
C THR A 416 -35.05 5.20 2.17
N ALA A 417 -35.35 3.94 1.99
CA ALA A 417 -34.62 2.82 2.52
C ALA A 417 -34.51 1.72 1.47
N PHE A 418 -33.42 0.95 1.51
CA PHE A 418 -33.37 -0.34 0.82
C PHE A 418 -34.10 -1.38 1.65
N ILE A 419 -34.70 -2.33 0.96
CA ILE A 419 -35.12 -3.60 1.50
C ILE A 419 -34.35 -4.67 0.76
N THR A 420 -33.52 -5.43 1.48
CA THR A 420 -32.81 -6.58 0.94
C THR A 420 -33.41 -7.87 1.48
N VAL A 421 -33.56 -8.82 0.59
CA VAL A 421 -33.97 -10.20 0.88
C VAL A 421 -33.06 -11.14 0.09
N PRO A 422 -32.97 -12.44 0.42
CA PRO A 422 -32.08 -13.33 -0.32
C PRO A 422 -32.30 -13.26 -1.84
N GLY A 423 -31.28 -12.79 -2.57
CA GLY A 423 -31.29 -12.70 -4.02
C GLY A 423 -32.14 -11.57 -4.63
N HIS A 424 -32.61 -10.60 -3.83
CA HIS A 424 -33.42 -9.50 -4.35
C HIS A 424 -33.32 -8.24 -3.48
N ILE A 425 -33.32 -7.08 -4.15
CA ILE A 425 -33.39 -5.75 -3.51
C ILE A 425 -34.54 -4.94 -4.10
N PHE A 426 -35.24 -4.24 -3.23
CA PHE A 426 -36.30 -3.29 -3.58
C PHE A 426 -36.30 -2.14 -2.55
N MET A 427 -37.25 -1.23 -2.61
CA MET A 427 -37.20 -0.04 -1.78
C MET A 427 -38.38 0.11 -0.82
N ALA A 428 -38.19 0.95 0.20
CA ALA A 428 -39.26 1.59 0.93
C ALA A 428 -39.05 3.10 1.01
N PHE A 429 -40.13 3.84 1.27
CA PHE A 429 -40.07 5.29 1.53
C PHE A 429 -40.85 5.66 2.78
N ASP A 430 -40.45 6.74 3.45
CA ASP A 430 -41.18 7.29 4.60
C ASP A 430 -42.53 7.89 4.16
N SER A 431 -43.61 7.34 4.68
CA SER A 431 -44.96 7.83 4.39
C SER A 431 -45.22 9.31 4.80
N GLY A 432 -44.35 9.85 5.66
CA GLY A 432 -44.52 11.17 6.29
C GLY A 432 -45.58 11.18 7.41
N LEU A 433 -46.09 10.02 7.83
CA LEU A 433 -47.03 9.87 8.94
C LEU A 433 -46.31 9.58 10.23
N SER A 434 -46.84 10.09 11.35
CA SER A 434 -46.45 9.58 12.66
C SER A 434 -46.89 8.12 12.82
N LEU A 435 -46.28 7.37 13.76
CA LEU A 435 -46.65 5.97 14.03
C LEU A 435 -48.16 5.84 14.35
N GLU A 436 -48.73 6.78 15.13
CA GLU A 436 -50.15 6.78 15.48
C GLU A 436 -51.04 7.00 14.26
N GLU A 437 -50.68 7.96 13.41
CA GLU A 437 -51.43 8.23 12.18
C GLU A 437 -51.34 7.08 11.18
N GLY A 438 -50.13 6.48 11.03
CA GLY A 438 -49.93 5.33 10.14
C GLY A 438 -50.81 4.15 10.51
N ARG A 439 -50.84 3.82 11.78
CA ARG A 439 -51.69 2.72 12.32
C ARG A 439 -53.20 2.98 12.12
N LYS A 440 -53.61 4.24 12.02
CA LYS A 440 -55.02 4.61 11.78
C LYS A 440 -55.40 4.70 10.33
N LYS A 441 -54.46 5.12 9.46
CA LYS A 441 -54.74 5.48 8.04
C LYS A 441 -54.33 4.39 7.05
N LEU A 442 -53.41 3.48 7.44
CA LEU A 442 -52.91 2.43 6.58
C LEU A 442 -53.31 1.05 7.12
N ASP A 443 -53.65 0.15 6.22
CA ASP A 443 -54.01 -1.22 6.62
C ASP A 443 -52.78 -2.00 7.11
N LYS A 444 -52.97 -2.73 8.22
CA LYS A 444 -51.94 -3.53 8.84
C LYS A 444 -51.40 -4.58 7.85
N GLY A 445 -50.09 -4.54 7.57
CA GLY A 445 -49.44 -5.46 6.64
C GLY A 445 -49.04 -4.82 5.31
N TYR A 446 -49.38 -3.55 5.10
CA TYR A 446 -48.95 -2.77 3.94
C TYR A 446 -47.84 -1.74 4.28
N TYR A 447 -47.38 -1.69 5.52
CA TYR A 447 -46.32 -0.82 5.97
C TYR A 447 -45.40 -1.52 6.96
N ILE A 448 -44.22 -0.94 7.17
CA ILE A 448 -43.21 -1.40 8.12
C ILE A 448 -43.03 -0.31 9.17
N GLU A 449 -43.11 -0.67 10.47
CA GLU A 449 -42.76 0.21 11.57
C GLU A 449 -41.29 -0.01 11.95
N ALA A 450 -40.42 0.91 11.62
CA ALA A 450 -39.03 0.84 11.98
C ALA A 450 -38.41 2.25 12.08
N TYR A 451 -37.37 2.42 12.88
CA TYR A 451 -36.65 3.68 13.08
C TYR A 451 -37.57 4.88 13.44
N GLY A 452 -38.66 4.60 14.17
CA GLY A 452 -39.65 5.61 14.56
C GLY A 452 -40.52 6.16 13.41
N LYS A 453 -40.54 5.50 12.26
CA LYS A 453 -41.28 5.90 11.05
C LYS A 453 -42.17 4.81 10.50
N ILE A 454 -43.05 5.20 9.59
CA ILE A 454 -43.92 4.31 8.80
C ILE A 454 -43.39 4.24 7.39
N TRP A 455 -42.78 3.11 7.04
CA TRP A 455 -42.19 2.85 5.74
C TRP A 455 -43.16 2.11 4.83
N CYS A 456 -43.30 2.59 3.59
CA CYS A 456 -44.11 1.97 2.54
C CYS A 456 -43.20 1.16 1.59
N PRO A 457 -43.22 -0.19 1.62
CA PRO A 457 -42.40 -1.02 0.76
C PRO A 457 -42.99 -1.10 -0.66
N ILE A 458 -42.13 -0.93 -1.68
CA ILE A 458 -42.53 -0.92 -3.10
C ILE A 458 -41.65 -1.91 -3.89
N GLU A 459 -42.33 -2.85 -4.55
CA GLU A 459 -41.68 -3.77 -5.51
C GLU A 459 -41.47 -3.06 -6.85
N ILE A 460 -40.27 -2.54 -7.03
CA ILE A 460 -39.96 -1.61 -8.12
C ILE A 460 -39.81 -2.30 -9.48
N THR A 461 -39.56 -3.62 -9.51
CA THR A 461 -39.47 -4.41 -10.75
C THR A 461 -40.81 -4.48 -11.48
N LEU A 462 -41.92 -4.21 -10.80
CA LEU A 462 -43.26 -4.07 -11.40
C LEU A 462 -43.46 -2.71 -12.08
N SER A 463 -42.43 -2.17 -12.72
CA SER A 463 -42.38 -0.81 -13.30
C SER A 463 -43.49 -0.52 -14.32
N GLN A 464 -44.08 -1.53 -14.96
CA GLN A 464 -45.17 -1.41 -15.93
C GLN A 464 -46.56 -1.68 -15.35
N ASP A 465 -46.66 -1.98 -14.07
CA ASP A 465 -47.92 -2.22 -13.36
C ASP A 465 -48.49 -0.94 -12.73
N THR A 466 -49.45 -1.05 -11.83
CA THR A 466 -49.96 0.06 -11.03
C THR A 466 -49.14 0.20 -9.75
N PHE A 467 -49.03 1.43 -9.24
CA PHE A 467 -48.36 1.70 -7.97
C PHE A 467 -48.92 0.86 -6.79
N GLY A 468 -50.26 0.75 -6.70
CA GLY A 468 -50.89 -0.06 -5.65
C GLY A 468 -50.55 -1.55 -5.73
N LEU A 469 -50.36 -2.09 -6.94
CA LEU A 469 -49.89 -3.48 -7.10
C LEU A 469 -48.45 -3.62 -6.66
N ALA A 470 -47.55 -2.70 -7.08
CA ALA A 470 -46.16 -2.68 -6.65
C ALA A 470 -46.03 -2.55 -5.11
N TRP A 471 -46.86 -1.74 -4.49
CA TRP A 471 -46.92 -1.63 -3.02
C TRP A 471 -47.38 -2.94 -2.37
N THR A 472 -48.44 -3.56 -2.90
CA THR A 472 -48.96 -4.83 -2.41
C THR A 472 -47.90 -5.94 -2.47
N TYR A 473 -47.16 -6.00 -3.56
CA TYR A 473 -46.10 -7.00 -3.71
C TYR A 473 -44.89 -6.71 -2.81
N GLY A 474 -44.44 -5.47 -2.69
CA GLY A 474 -43.36 -5.12 -1.78
C GLY A 474 -43.70 -5.46 -0.32
N ALA A 475 -44.93 -5.16 0.14
CA ALA A 475 -45.39 -5.54 1.45
C ALA A 475 -45.46 -7.07 1.66
N ARG A 476 -45.80 -7.81 0.62
CA ARG A 476 -45.87 -9.25 0.64
C ARG A 476 -44.47 -9.90 0.68
N GLU A 477 -43.52 -9.43 -0.14
CA GLU A 477 -42.14 -9.93 -0.14
C GLU A 477 -41.45 -9.64 1.21
N TRP A 478 -41.61 -8.44 1.78
CA TRP A 478 -41.16 -8.12 3.14
C TRP A 478 -41.69 -9.13 4.16
N LYS A 479 -42.98 -9.37 4.14
CA LYS A 479 -43.64 -10.29 5.09
C LYS A 479 -43.21 -11.76 4.89
N LYS A 480 -43.02 -12.18 3.64
CA LYS A 480 -42.62 -13.53 3.28
C LYS A 480 -41.18 -13.82 3.69
N ALA A 481 -40.28 -12.88 3.53
CA ALA A 481 -38.88 -13.02 3.91
C ALA A 481 -38.68 -13.02 5.44
N GLY A 482 -39.52 -12.31 6.18
CA GLY A 482 -39.52 -12.34 7.66
C GLY A 482 -38.18 -11.88 8.24
N GLU A 483 -37.46 -12.77 8.91
CA GLU A 483 -36.18 -12.49 9.57
C GLU A 483 -35.02 -12.34 8.56
N ASP A 484 -35.16 -12.84 7.33
CA ASP A 484 -34.18 -12.71 6.29
C ASP A 484 -34.28 -11.35 5.56
N ALA A 485 -35.31 -10.55 5.84
CA ALA A 485 -35.47 -9.22 5.29
C ALA A 485 -34.76 -8.18 6.13
N GLN A 486 -34.01 -7.27 5.49
CA GLN A 486 -33.41 -6.12 6.14
C GLN A 486 -34.00 -4.82 5.57
N LEU A 487 -34.32 -3.88 6.46
CA LEU A 487 -34.66 -2.50 6.08
C LEU A 487 -33.46 -1.61 6.41
N ILE A 488 -32.87 -1.00 5.42
CA ILE A 488 -31.66 -0.16 5.54
C ILE A 488 -32.00 1.27 5.13
N PRO A 489 -32.25 2.19 6.07
CA PRO A 489 -32.44 3.60 5.75
C PRO A 489 -31.21 4.18 5.07
N LEU A 490 -31.40 4.95 3.98
CA LEU A 490 -30.27 5.54 3.27
C LEU A 490 -29.48 6.54 4.13
N SER A 491 -30.14 7.23 5.06
CA SER A 491 -29.46 8.10 6.03
C SER A 491 -28.44 7.35 6.91
N GLU A 492 -28.71 6.07 7.23
CA GLU A 492 -27.76 5.20 7.94
C GLU A 492 -26.66 4.73 6.99
N ALA A 493 -27.00 4.22 5.82
CA ALA A 493 -26.04 3.71 4.84
C ALA A 493 -25.04 4.81 4.39
N TRP A 494 -25.50 6.02 4.21
CA TRP A 494 -24.65 7.17 3.85
C TRP A 494 -23.70 7.63 4.96
N SER A 495 -23.91 7.22 6.20
CA SER A 495 -22.93 7.47 7.27
C SER A 495 -21.62 6.73 7.02
N LYS A 496 -21.65 5.63 6.29
CA LYS A 496 -20.49 4.83 5.90
C LYS A 496 -20.12 4.99 4.41
N TYR A 497 -21.11 4.92 3.51
CA TYR A 497 -20.90 4.96 2.06
C TYR A 497 -21.54 6.24 1.50
N LEU A 498 -20.74 7.29 1.36
CA LEU A 498 -21.21 8.59 0.93
C LEU A 498 -21.80 8.55 -0.49
N PRO A 499 -22.92 9.27 -0.75
CA PRO A 499 -23.51 9.33 -2.06
C PRO A 499 -22.59 10.05 -3.05
N ILE A 500 -22.38 9.44 -4.21
CA ILE A 500 -21.50 9.96 -5.25
C ILE A 500 -22.31 10.73 -6.30
N SER A 501 -21.77 11.88 -6.70
CA SER A 501 -22.23 12.61 -7.88
C SER A 501 -21.20 12.44 -9.00
N VAL A 502 -21.59 11.76 -10.06
CA VAL A 502 -20.67 11.47 -11.18
C VAL A 502 -20.48 12.74 -12.03
N PRO A 503 -19.24 13.18 -12.29
CA PRO A 503 -18.98 14.28 -13.22
C PRO A 503 -19.56 13.99 -14.61
N GLY A 504 -20.25 14.95 -15.20
CA GLY A 504 -20.85 14.81 -16.54
C GLY A 504 -22.17 14.03 -16.58
N SER A 505 -22.81 13.76 -15.43
CA SER A 505 -24.13 13.12 -15.34
C SER A 505 -25.29 14.03 -15.73
N ASP A 506 -25.05 15.30 -16.07
CA ASP A 506 -26.09 16.26 -16.53
C ASP A 506 -26.45 15.98 -17.99
N THR A 507 -27.19 14.90 -18.21
CA THR A 507 -27.75 14.56 -19.52
C THR A 507 -29.11 15.21 -19.70
N SER A 508 -29.40 15.69 -20.90
CA SER A 508 -30.77 16.15 -21.23
C SER A 508 -31.70 14.93 -21.31
N ILE A 509 -32.76 14.98 -20.50
CA ILE A 509 -33.77 13.92 -20.45
C ILE A 509 -35.11 14.55 -20.90
N ASP A 510 -35.77 13.92 -21.85
CA ASP A 510 -37.11 14.28 -22.29
C ASP A 510 -38.14 13.76 -21.29
N VAL A 511 -38.41 14.55 -20.23
CA VAL A 511 -39.40 14.18 -19.22
C VAL A 511 -40.78 14.08 -19.87
N PRO A 512 -41.66 13.10 -19.48
CA PRO A 512 -43.00 12.95 -20.06
C PRO A 512 -43.83 14.22 -20.00
N SER A 513 -44.79 14.33 -20.93
CA SER A 513 -45.70 15.47 -20.96
C SER A 513 -46.52 15.60 -19.68
N ASN A 514 -47.04 16.82 -19.41
CA ASN A 514 -47.88 17.04 -18.23
C ASN A 514 -49.11 16.15 -18.24
N GLU A 515 -49.70 15.93 -19.41
CA GLU A 515 -50.89 15.12 -19.62
C GLU A 515 -50.60 13.65 -19.27
N GLU A 516 -49.47 13.13 -19.68
CA GLU A 516 -49.07 11.76 -19.37
C GLU A 516 -48.79 11.59 -17.88
N ILE A 517 -48.01 12.49 -17.27
CA ILE A 517 -47.75 12.46 -15.81
C ILE A 517 -49.05 12.47 -15.03
N ILE A 518 -49.98 13.37 -15.33
CA ILE A 518 -51.28 13.48 -14.65
C ILE A 518 -52.13 12.23 -14.90
N LYS A 519 -52.11 11.68 -16.12
CA LYS A 519 -52.83 10.46 -16.47
C LYS A 519 -52.40 9.31 -15.57
N TYR A 520 -51.10 8.96 -15.56
CA TYR A 520 -50.60 7.84 -14.78
C TYR A 520 -50.67 8.07 -13.26
N PHE A 521 -50.57 9.33 -12.79
CA PHE A 521 -50.83 9.68 -11.41
C PHE A 521 -52.28 9.38 -11.00
N LYS A 522 -53.27 9.70 -11.86
CA LYS A 522 -54.68 9.40 -11.62
C LYS A 522 -55.02 7.91 -11.71
N GLU A 523 -54.25 7.15 -12.48
CA GLU A 523 -54.37 5.71 -12.62
C GLU A 523 -53.71 4.96 -11.42
N ALA A 524 -52.93 5.63 -10.60
CA ALA A 524 -52.33 5.07 -9.41
C ALA A 524 -53.44 4.57 -8.47
N LYS A 525 -53.55 3.25 -8.34
CA LYS A 525 -54.47 2.64 -7.38
C LYS A 525 -53.72 2.57 -6.05
N TYR A 526 -54.15 3.37 -5.11
CA TYR A 526 -53.69 3.23 -3.73
C TYR A 526 -54.48 2.05 -3.14
N TYR A 527 -53.89 0.89 -2.95
CA TYR A 527 -54.49 -0.39 -2.52
C TYR A 527 -55.99 -0.43 -2.27
#